data_bf2eae1d7e7b1eb7d3d3d23435401718
#
_entry.id   bf2eae1d7e7b1eb7d3d3d23435401718
#
_cell.length_a   1.000
_cell.length_b   1.000
_cell.length_c   1.000
_cell.angle_alpha   90.00
_cell.angle_beta   90.00
_cell.angle_gamma   90.00
#
_symmetry.space_group_name_H-M   'P 1'
#
loop_
_entity.id
_entity.type
_entity.pdbx_description
1 polymer ?
#
loop_
_entity_poly.entity_id
_entity_poly.type
_entity_poly.pdbx_seq_one_letter_code
_entity_poly.pdbx_strand_id
1 'polypeptide(L)'
;HKHGDIMSYYTNDIDTLRELVSRSFPQMLQSGIIVLTVFCIMMWYSIPMTLVVMLGVVAMVFVSKKVGGGSAKYFIRNQKSVAKCEGYIQEMMTGQKVIKVFCHEGKAEQDFDTINEELYEDSKKAHAYANILGPIIMNIGNILYVICAVAGGLFITLGMTNLSFYGLIKEGSF
;
A
#
# COMPACT_ATOMS: atom_id res chain seq x y z
N HIS A 1 4.05 -35.57 8.86
CA HIS A 1 4.63 -34.22 9.05
C HIS A 1 6.13 -34.36 9.20
N LYS A 2 6.90 -33.75 8.29
CA LYS A 2 8.37 -33.74 8.37
C LYS A 2 8.80 -32.84 9.54
N HIS A 3 9.81 -33.23 10.28
CA HIS A 3 10.34 -32.46 11.44
C HIS A 3 10.63 -30.98 11.09
N GLY A 4 11.02 -30.71 9.83
CA GLY A 4 11.23 -29.35 9.33
C GLY A 4 9.97 -28.49 9.24
N ASP A 5 8.82 -29.07 8.92
CA ASP A 5 7.54 -28.34 8.86
C ASP A 5 7.11 -27.86 10.26
N ILE A 6 7.29 -28.72 11.27
CA ILE A 6 6.96 -28.39 12.66
C ILE A 6 7.87 -27.28 13.19
N MET A 7 9.17 -27.32 12.85
CA MET A 7 10.13 -26.30 13.26
C MET A 7 9.85 -24.95 12.60
N SER A 8 9.40 -24.96 11.33
CA SER A 8 8.98 -23.75 10.61
C SER A 8 7.77 -23.08 11.25
N TYR A 9 6.78 -23.86 11.71
CA TYR A 9 5.63 -23.34 12.45
C TYR A 9 6.04 -22.69 13.77
N TYR A 10 6.98 -23.29 14.50
CA TYR A 10 7.43 -22.77 15.80
C TYR A 10 8.33 -21.54 15.69
N THR A 11 9.08 -21.36 14.61
CA THR A 11 9.98 -20.21 14.46
C THR A 11 9.34 -19.08 13.64
N ASN A 12 8.83 -19.39 12.45
CA ASN A 12 8.37 -18.37 11.51
C ASN A 12 6.95 -17.85 11.83
N ASP A 13 6.03 -18.76 12.18
CA ASP A 13 4.64 -18.38 12.45
C ASP A 13 4.52 -17.68 13.81
N ILE A 14 5.30 -18.08 14.81
CA ILE A 14 5.32 -17.42 16.12
C ILE A 14 5.94 -16.01 16.00
N ASP A 15 7.01 -15.83 15.24
CA ASP A 15 7.59 -14.51 15.02
C ASP A 15 6.63 -13.59 14.24
N THR A 16 5.92 -14.11 13.26
CA THR A 16 4.88 -13.38 12.52
C THR A 16 3.71 -12.99 13.43
N LEU A 17 3.23 -13.90 14.28
CA LEU A 17 2.19 -13.61 15.28
C LEU A 17 2.66 -12.57 16.30
N ARG A 18 3.89 -12.68 16.76
CA ARG A 18 4.49 -11.72 17.68
C ARG A 18 4.57 -10.32 17.06
N GLU A 19 4.99 -10.22 15.80
CA GLU A 19 5.03 -8.94 15.08
C GLU A 19 3.63 -8.37 14.87
N LEU A 20 2.66 -9.20 14.53
CA LEU A 20 1.27 -8.82 14.37
C LEU A 20 0.69 -8.25 15.67
N VAL A 21 0.86 -8.94 16.80
CA VAL A 21 0.31 -8.53 18.09
C VAL A 21 1.08 -7.33 18.67
N SER A 22 2.43 -7.35 18.56
CA SER A 22 3.25 -6.33 19.23
C SER A 22 3.37 -5.03 18.44
N ARG A 23 3.18 -5.06 17.12
CA ARG A 23 3.41 -3.92 16.24
C ARG A 23 2.17 -3.53 15.45
N SER A 24 1.59 -4.46 14.70
CA SER A 24 0.51 -4.15 13.76
C SER A 24 -0.79 -3.81 14.48
N PHE A 25 -1.14 -4.55 15.54
CA PHE A 25 -2.37 -4.30 16.30
C PHE A 25 -2.35 -2.97 17.07
N PRO A 26 -1.31 -2.62 17.85
CA PRO A 26 -1.22 -1.30 18.47
C PRO A 26 -1.20 -0.16 17.47
N GLN A 27 -0.51 -0.31 16.33
CA GLN A 27 -0.46 0.71 15.28
C GLN A 27 -1.84 0.93 14.63
N MET A 28 -2.61 -0.12 14.43
CA MET A 28 -3.98 -0.02 13.91
C MET A 28 -4.90 0.73 14.89
N LEU A 29 -4.84 0.41 16.18
CA LEU A 29 -5.59 1.12 17.22
C LEU A 29 -5.17 2.59 17.31
N GLN A 30 -3.87 2.86 17.32
CA GLN A 30 -3.33 4.22 17.36
C GLN A 30 -3.82 5.04 16.16
N SER A 31 -3.75 4.49 14.94
CA SER A 31 -4.22 5.16 13.73
C SER A 31 -5.72 5.45 13.78
N GLY A 32 -6.52 4.51 14.27
CA GLY A 32 -7.95 4.68 14.47
C GLY A 32 -8.28 5.81 15.45
N ILE A 33 -7.61 5.85 16.60
CA ILE A 33 -7.78 6.90 17.60
C ILE A 33 -7.38 8.26 17.04
N ILE A 34 -6.25 8.36 16.34
CA ILE A 34 -5.79 9.62 15.72
C ILE A 34 -6.83 10.13 14.73
N VAL A 35 -7.31 9.28 13.83
CA VAL A 35 -8.30 9.67 12.81
C VAL A 35 -9.59 10.16 13.47
N LEU A 36 -10.10 9.44 14.47
CA LEU A 36 -11.31 9.85 15.19
C LEU A 36 -11.11 11.16 15.94
N THR A 37 -9.99 11.33 16.63
CA THR A 37 -9.69 12.55 17.39
C THR A 37 -9.59 13.76 16.46
N VAL A 38 -8.84 13.65 15.36
CA VAL A 38 -8.70 14.73 14.39
C VAL A 38 -10.05 15.06 13.75
N PHE A 39 -10.84 14.05 13.39
CA PHE A 39 -12.18 14.26 12.82
C PHE A 39 -13.11 15.00 13.80
N CYS A 40 -13.14 14.61 15.08
CA CYS A 40 -13.93 15.30 16.10
C CYS A 40 -13.49 16.75 16.29
N ILE A 41 -12.18 16.99 16.33
CA ILE A 41 -11.62 18.34 16.44
C ILE A 41 -12.02 19.20 15.22
N MET A 42 -11.89 18.68 14.01
CA MET A 42 -12.26 19.38 12.78
C MET A 42 -13.75 19.72 12.72
N MET A 43 -14.63 18.78 13.13
CA MET A 43 -16.07 19.02 13.23
C MET A 43 -16.40 20.12 14.24
N TRP A 44 -15.65 20.17 15.36
CA TRP A 44 -15.85 21.19 16.38
C TRP A 44 -15.48 22.58 15.91
N TYR A 45 -14.38 22.70 15.15
CA TYR A 45 -13.88 24.02 14.70
C TYR A 45 -14.58 24.54 13.44
N SER A 46 -14.85 23.69 12.45
CA SER A 46 -15.44 24.13 11.18
C SER A 46 -16.03 22.98 10.38
N ILE A 47 -17.35 22.94 10.28
CA ILE A 47 -18.08 21.95 9.50
C ILE A 47 -17.74 22.05 8.00
N PRO A 48 -17.73 23.25 7.34
CA PRO A 48 -17.45 23.33 5.91
C PRO A 48 -16.01 22.93 5.57
N MET A 49 -15.04 23.23 6.42
CA MET A 49 -13.67 22.75 6.21
C MET A 49 -13.55 21.22 6.35
N THR A 50 -14.30 20.63 7.26
CA THR A 50 -14.39 19.17 7.41
C THR A 50 -14.95 18.53 6.15
N LEU A 51 -15.97 19.12 5.51
CA LEU A 51 -16.51 18.62 4.25
C LEU A 51 -15.47 18.67 3.11
N VAL A 52 -14.70 19.74 3.00
CA VAL A 52 -13.61 19.85 2.01
C VAL A 52 -12.59 18.74 2.19
N VAL A 53 -12.14 18.51 3.44
CA VAL A 53 -11.19 17.44 3.74
C VAL A 53 -11.78 16.06 3.46
N MET A 54 -13.04 15.80 3.82
CA MET A 54 -13.73 14.54 3.55
C MET A 54 -13.82 14.25 2.05
N LEU A 55 -14.12 15.25 1.22
CA LEU A 55 -14.10 15.10 -0.24
C LEU A 55 -12.69 14.72 -0.74
N GLY A 56 -11.65 15.34 -0.20
CA GLY A 56 -10.27 15.02 -0.53
C GLY A 56 -9.88 13.59 -0.13
N VAL A 57 -10.31 13.12 1.04
CA VAL A 57 -10.08 11.74 1.50
C VAL A 57 -10.80 10.74 0.60
N VAL A 58 -12.05 11.01 0.22
CA VAL A 58 -12.81 10.15 -0.71
C VAL A 58 -12.11 10.08 -2.07
N ALA A 59 -11.64 11.20 -2.61
CA ALA A 59 -10.86 11.24 -3.86
C ALA A 59 -9.57 10.41 -3.73
N MET A 60 -8.86 10.52 -2.62
CA MET A 60 -7.64 9.77 -2.32
C MET A 60 -7.90 8.25 -2.29
N VAL A 61 -8.96 7.83 -1.61
CA VAL A 61 -9.39 6.41 -1.55
C VAL A 61 -9.77 5.89 -2.94
N PHE A 62 -10.49 6.69 -3.73
CA PHE A 62 -10.89 6.31 -5.08
C PHE A 62 -9.68 6.10 -6.01
N VAL A 63 -8.74 7.05 -5.99
CA VAL A 63 -7.49 6.95 -6.77
C VAL A 63 -6.65 5.77 -6.30
N SER A 64 -6.51 5.56 -4.99
CA SER A 64 -5.76 4.44 -4.41
C SER A 64 -6.35 3.09 -4.83
N LYS A 65 -7.68 2.95 -4.83
CA LYS A 65 -8.34 1.72 -5.30
C LYS A 65 -8.12 1.48 -6.80
N LYS A 66 -8.20 2.52 -7.61
CA LYS A 66 -8.02 2.41 -9.07
C LYS A 66 -6.58 2.03 -9.44
N VAL A 67 -5.59 2.67 -8.83
CA VAL A 67 -4.17 2.39 -9.09
C VAL A 67 -3.73 1.10 -8.40
N GLY A 68 -4.12 0.89 -7.13
CA GLY A 68 -3.76 -0.28 -6.35
C GLY A 68 -4.37 -1.58 -6.90
N GLY A 69 -5.59 -1.54 -7.43
CA GLY A 69 -6.22 -2.71 -8.08
C GLY A 69 -5.45 -3.20 -9.31
N GLY A 70 -4.88 -2.27 -10.09
CA GLY A 70 -3.97 -2.60 -11.19
C GLY A 70 -2.66 -3.23 -10.69
N SER A 71 -2.09 -2.67 -9.63
CA SER A 71 -0.85 -3.14 -9.01
C SER A 71 -0.95 -4.60 -8.53
N ALA A 72 -2.03 -4.97 -7.86
CA ALA A 72 -2.22 -6.33 -7.31
C ALA A 72 -2.12 -7.42 -8.39
N LYS A 73 -2.68 -7.19 -9.58
CA LYS A 73 -2.61 -8.13 -10.70
C LYS A 73 -1.17 -8.37 -11.15
N TYR A 74 -0.37 -7.31 -11.26
CA TYR A 74 1.03 -7.40 -11.68
C TYR A 74 1.90 -8.04 -10.59
N PHE A 75 1.61 -7.79 -9.31
CA PHE A 75 2.29 -8.45 -8.21
C PHE A 75 2.07 -9.96 -8.19
N ILE A 76 0.83 -10.43 -8.37
CA ILE A 76 0.52 -11.86 -8.45
C ILE A 76 1.26 -12.50 -9.63
N ARG A 77 1.33 -11.80 -10.76
CA ARG A 77 2.04 -12.30 -11.93
C ARG A 77 3.54 -12.38 -11.68
N ASN A 78 4.12 -11.33 -11.09
CA ASN A 78 5.53 -11.30 -10.70
C ASN A 78 5.88 -12.47 -9.75
N GLN A 79 5.05 -12.74 -8.73
CA GLN A 79 5.27 -13.86 -7.83
C GLN A 79 5.27 -15.22 -8.54
N LYS A 80 4.42 -15.39 -9.55
CA LYS A 80 4.44 -16.61 -10.38
C LYS A 80 5.70 -16.74 -11.19
N SER A 81 6.20 -15.64 -11.78
CA SER A 81 7.44 -15.63 -12.55
C SER A 81 8.66 -15.86 -11.66
N VAL A 82 8.68 -15.32 -10.43
CA VAL A 82 9.71 -15.63 -9.41
C VAL A 82 9.70 -17.11 -9.08
N ALA A 83 8.55 -17.68 -8.73
CA ALA A 83 8.44 -19.10 -8.39
C ALA A 83 8.86 -20.01 -9.55
N LYS A 84 8.56 -19.64 -10.81
CA LYS A 84 8.99 -20.35 -12.01
C LYS A 84 10.52 -20.33 -12.16
N CYS A 85 11.13 -19.16 -11.96
CA CYS A 85 12.58 -18.97 -12.03
C CYS A 85 13.30 -19.76 -10.92
N GLU A 86 12.83 -19.64 -9.69
CA GLU A 86 13.39 -20.41 -8.54
C GLU A 86 13.25 -21.91 -8.74
N GLY A 87 12.08 -22.38 -9.22
CA GLY A 87 11.86 -23.80 -9.53
C GLY A 87 12.82 -24.31 -10.60
N TYR A 88 13.05 -23.53 -11.66
CA TYR A 88 14.00 -23.88 -12.71
C TYR A 88 15.45 -23.93 -12.17
N ILE A 89 15.86 -22.95 -11.37
CA ILE A 89 17.18 -22.96 -10.73
C ILE A 89 17.36 -24.20 -9.86
N GLN A 90 16.37 -24.52 -9.03
CA GLN A 90 16.42 -25.71 -8.17
C GLN A 90 16.52 -27.01 -8.97
N GLU A 91 15.77 -27.13 -10.08
CA GLU A 91 15.83 -28.28 -10.98
C GLU A 91 17.21 -28.43 -11.62
N MET A 92 17.76 -27.34 -12.17
CA MET A 92 19.07 -27.33 -12.79
C MET A 92 20.20 -27.61 -11.80
N MET A 93 20.12 -27.08 -10.58
CA MET A 93 21.08 -27.35 -9.51
C MET A 93 21.05 -28.82 -9.08
N THR A 94 19.85 -29.40 -8.96
CA THR A 94 19.68 -30.83 -8.60
C THR A 94 20.16 -31.75 -9.72
N GLY A 95 19.86 -31.37 -10.98
CA GLY A 95 20.23 -32.13 -12.18
C GLY A 95 21.62 -31.83 -12.73
N GLN A 96 22.45 -31.01 -12.07
CA GLN A 96 23.72 -30.50 -12.59
C GLN A 96 24.65 -31.59 -13.15
N LYS A 97 24.75 -32.74 -12.50
CA LYS A 97 25.57 -33.88 -12.96
C LYS A 97 25.08 -34.41 -14.31
N VAL A 98 23.77 -34.49 -14.50
CA VAL A 98 23.15 -34.98 -15.73
C VAL A 98 23.41 -33.98 -16.88
N ILE A 99 23.21 -32.70 -16.62
CA ILE A 99 23.43 -31.61 -17.58
C ILE A 99 24.87 -31.66 -18.09
N LYS A 100 25.85 -31.83 -17.19
CA LYS A 100 27.27 -31.94 -17.54
C LYS A 100 27.62 -33.19 -18.35
N VAL A 101 27.05 -34.33 -17.98
CA VAL A 101 27.30 -35.59 -18.70
C VAL A 101 26.80 -35.54 -20.15
N PHE A 102 25.66 -34.84 -20.37
CA PHE A 102 25.09 -34.68 -21.71
C PHE A 102 25.52 -33.44 -22.45
N CYS A 103 26.42 -32.60 -21.87
CA CYS A 103 26.90 -31.33 -22.45
C CYS A 103 25.74 -30.38 -22.83
N HIS A 104 24.70 -30.31 -21.96
CA HIS A 104 23.48 -29.53 -22.21
C HIS A 104 23.51 -28.17 -21.53
N GLU A 105 24.67 -27.67 -21.08
CA GLU A 105 24.79 -26.40 -20.37
C GLU A 105 24.30 -25.21 -21.19
N GLY A 106 24.66 -25.14 -22.48
CA GLY A 106 24.25 -24.03 -23.34
C GLY A 106 22.73 -23.97 -23.56
N LYS A 107 22.05 -25.14 -23.59
CA LYS A 107 20.59 -25.16 -23.66
C LYS A 107 19.94 -24.75 -22.34
N ALA A 108 20.46 -25.20 -21.21
CA ALA A 108 20.00 -24.82 -19.89
C ALA A 108 20.14 -23.30 -19.65
N GLU A 109 21.24 -22.70 -20.13
CA GLU A 109 21.47 -21.26 -20.07
C GLU A 109 20.46 -20.50 -20.94
N GLN A 110 20.19 -20.94 -22.16
CA GLN A 110 19.22 -20.31 -23.05
C GLN A 110 17.79 -20.40 -22.51
N ASP A 111 17.40 -21.53 -21.90
CA ASP A 111 16.10 -21.72 -21.27
C ASP A 111 15.99 -20.82 -20.02
N PHE A 112 17.07 -20.68 -19.25
CA PHE A 112 17.16 -19.77 -18.11
C PHE A 112 16.98 -18.31 -18.55
N ASP A 113 17.67 -17.87 -19.59
CA ASP A 113 17.57 -16.50 -20.12
C ASP A 113 16.13 -16.16 -20.51
N THR A 114 15.42 -17.11 -21.12
CA THR A 114 14.01 -16.94 -21.48
C THR A 114 13.12 -16.75 -20.25
N ILE A 115 13.33 -17.54 -19.19
CA ILE A 115 12.59 -17.45 -17.94
C ILE A 115 12.93 -16.14 -17.20
N ASN A 116 14.20 -15.77 -17.20
CA ASN A 116 14.69 -14.55 -16.57
C ASN A 116 14.16 -13.29 -17.25
N GLU A 117 14.06 -13.28 -18.60
CA GLU A 117 13.45 -12.17 -19.34
C GLU A 117 11.96 -12.02 -19.02
N GLU A 118 11.22 -13.14 -18.91
CA GLU A 118 9.82 -13.11 -18.46
C GLU A 118 9.70 -12.52 -17.04
N LEU A 119 10.58 -12.95 -16.13
CA LEU A 119 10.65 -12.41 -14.76
C LEU A 119 10.99 -10.92 -14.76
N TYR A 120 11.94 -10.48 -15.58
CA TYR A 120 12.31 -9.07 -15.71
C TYR A 120 11.12 -8.19 -16.14
N GLU A 121 10.41 -8.59 -17.20
CA GLU A 121 9.25 -7.83 -17.68
C GLU A 121 8.10 -7.77 -16.67
N ASP A 122 7.84 -8.86 -15.95
CA ASP A 122 6.80 -8.91 -14.92
C ASP A 122 7.20 -8.12 -13.67
N SER A 123 8.46 -8.21 -13.24
CA SER A 123 9.01 -7.43 -12.12
C SER A 123 9.01 -5.94 -12.41
N LYS A 124 9.44 -5.55 -13.60
CA LYS A 124 9.44 -4.15 -14.07
C LYS A 124 8.04 -3.54 -13.99
N LYS A 125 7.02 -4.24 -14.49
CA LYS A 125 5.62 -3.79 -14.43
C LYS A 125 5.12 -3.71 -13.00
N ALA A 126 5.34 -4.74 -12.19
CA ALA A 126 4.90 -4.78 -10.80
C ALA A 126 5.51 -3.61 -9.99
N HIS A 127 6.82 -3.40 -10.09
CA HIS A 127 7.51 -2.33 -9.39
C HIS A 127 7.17 -0.94 -9.93
N ALA A 128 6.95 -0.78 -11.24
CA ALA A 128 6.51 0.50 -11.79
C ALA A 128 5.16 0.93 -11.19
N TYR A 129 4.18 0.03 -11.13
CA TYR A 129 2.88 0.32 -10.52
C TYR A 129 2.96 0.56 -9.00
N ALA A 130 3.79 -0.18 -8.29
CA ALA A 130 3.99 0.01 -6.85
C ALA A 130 4.62 1.37 -6.54
N ASN A 131 5.67 1.73 -7.28
CA ASN A 131 6.42 2.95 -7.02
C ASN A 131 5.67 4.23 -7.43
N ILE A 132 4.70 4.15 -8.31
CA ILE A 132 3.85 5.30 -8.70
C ILE A 132 2.82 5.62 -7.62
N LEU A 133 2.34 4.64 -6.86
CA LEU A 133 1.26 4.83 -5.89
C LEU A 133 1.64 5.83 -4.79
N GLY A 134 2.85 5.72 -4.23
CA GLY A 134 3.35 6.61 -3.19
C GLY A 134 3.35 8.09 -3.60
N PRO A 135 4.04 8.47 -4.68
CA PRO A 135 4.04 9.84 -5.19
C PRO A 135 2.65 10.38 -5.54
N ILE A 136 1.75 9.56 -6.09
CA ILE A 136 0.38 9.99 -6.38
C ILE A 136 -0.36 10.37 -5.09
N ILE A 137 -0.34 9.53 -4.07
CA ILE A 137 -1.00 9.79 -2.79
C ILE A 137 -0.41 11.05 -2.14
N MET A 138 0.91 11.19 -2.15
CA MET A 138 1.59 12.36 -1.59
C MET A 138 1.21 13.65 -2.32
N ASN A 139 1.15 13.65 -3.65
CA ASN A 139 0.74 14.83 -4.42
C ASN A 139 -0.73 15.18 -4.19
N ILE A 140 -1.64 14.20 -4.10
CA ILE A 140 -3.04 14.47 -3.75
C ILE A 140 -3.13 15.09 -2.37
N GLY A 141 -2.34 14.63 -1.39
CA GLY A 141 -2.26 15.24 -0.06
C GLY A 141 -1.80 16.69 -0.10
N ASN A 142 -0.76 16.99 -0.88
CA ASN A 142 -0.26 18.36 -1.06
C ASN A 142 -1.29 19.28 -1.73
N ILE A 143 -1.98 18.81 -2.76
CA ILE A 143 -3.06 19.53 -3.42
C ILE A 143 -4.22 19.80 -2.44
N LEU A 144 -4.61 18.81 -1.67
CA LEU A 144 -5.64 18.96 -0.64
C LEU A 144 -5.25 20.00 0.40
N TYR A 145 -3.98 20.01 0.84
CA TYR A 145 -3.47 21.02 1.74
C TYR A 145 -3.61 22.44 1.17
N VAL A 146 -3.25 22.64 -0.09
CA VAL A 146 -3.41 23.94 -0.77
C VAL A 146 -4.88 24.34 -0.87
N ILE A 147 -5.76 23.41 -1.24
CA ILE A 147 -7.20 23.65 -1.29
C ILE A 147 -7.74 24.08 0.08
N CYS A 148 -7.33 23.39 1.15
CA CYS A 148 -7.73 23.75 2.52
C CYS A 148 -7.21 25.13 2.92
N ALA A 149 -5.98 25.48 2.57
CA ALA A 149 -5.41 26.81 2.88
C ALA A 149 -6.16 27.93 2.15
N VAL A 150 -6.44 27.77 0.85
CA VAL A 150 -7.20 28.73 0.05
C VAL A 150 -8.65 28.84 0.54
N ALA A 151 -9.32 27.72 0.78
CA ALA A 151 -10.70 27.72 1.30
C ALA A 151 -10.78 28.37 2.68
N GLY A 152 -9.84 28.10 3.57
CA GLY A 152 -9.75 28.75 4.89
C GLY A 152 -9.55 30.26 4.78
N GLY A 153 -8.65 30.70 3.89
CA GLY A 153 -8.45 32.13 3.61
C GLY A 153 -9.71 32.81 3.05
N LEU A 154 -10.40 32.18 2.13
CA LEU A 154 -11.67 32.67 1.58
C LEU A 154 -12.76 32.77 2.66
N PHE A 155 -12.90 31.79 3.53
CA PHE A 155 -13.90 31.83 4.61
C PHE A 155 -13.63 32.99 5.58
N ILE A 156 -12.35 33.26 5.87
CA ILE A 156 -11.97 34.43 6.71
C ILE A 156 -12.33 35.75 6.02
N THR A 157 -11.99 35.90 4.74
CA THR A 157 -12.26 37.16 3.99
C THR A 157 -13.74 37.39 3.76
N LEU A 158 -14.55 36.36 3.64
CA LEU A 158 -16.00 36.44 3.48
C LEU A 158 -16.74 36.66 4.82
N GLY A 159 -16.00 36.72 5.94
CA GLY A 159 -16.58 36.91 7.27
C GLY A 159 -17.35 35.70 7.82
N MET A 160 -17.22 34.54 7.18
CA MET A 160 -17.87 33.30 7.58
C MET A 160 -17.11 32.64 8.74
N THR A 161 -16.79 33.39 9.78
CA THR A 161 -15.96 32.89 10.90
C THR A 161 -16.76 32.10 11.94
N ASN A 162 -18.09 32.10 11.90
CA ASN A 162 -18.97 31.47 12.91
C ASN A 162 -19.61 30.14 12.46
N LEU A 163 -19.06 29.45 11.45
CA LEU A 163 -19.52 28.13 11.02
C LEU A 163 -18.95 26.95 11.87
N SER A 164 -18.58 27.23 13.10
CA SER A 164 -18.25 26.21 14.08
C SER A 164 -19.54 25.61 14.66
N PHE A 165 -19.49 24.35 15.10
CA PHE A 165 -20.60 23.70 15.77
C PHE A 165 -21.11 24.51 16.98
N TYR A 166 -20.21 25.21 17.69
CA TYR A 166 -20.54 26.08 18.80
C TYR A 166 -21.25 27.38 18.34
N GLY A 167 -20.87 27.95 17.20
CA GLY A 167 -21.53 29.12 16.60
C GLY A 167 -22.95 28.81 16.18
N LEU A 168 -23.20 27.66 15.57
CA LEU A 168 -24.56 27.23 15.15
C LEU A 168 -25.49 26.98 16.33
N ILE A 169 -24.97 26.47 17.46
CA ILE A 169 -25.76 26.27 18.69
C ILE A 169 -26.09 27.63 19.33
N LYS A 170 -25.19 28.61 19.27
CA LYS A 170 -25.41 29.93 19.86
C LYS A 170 -26.40 30.80 19.06
N GLU A 171 -26.43 30.66 17.72
CA GLU A 171 -27.43 31.33 16.87
C GLU A 171 -28.82 30.66 16.94
N GLY A 172 -28.91 29.39 17.31
CA GLY A 172 -30.17 28.66 17.47
C GLY A 172 -30.86 28.81 18.83
N SER A 173 -30.27 29.55 19.76
CA SER A 173 -30.84 29.83 21.08
C SER A 173 -31.35 31.27 21.20
N PHE A 174 -32.35 31.61 20.38
CA PHE A 174 -33.23 32.75 20.63
C PHE A 174 -34.64 32.23 20.89
#